data_3e4e4076161258fc099e3bba8ead8e1b
#
_entry.id   3e4e4076161258fc099e3bba8ead8e1b
#
_cell.length_a   1.000
_cell.length_b   1.000
_cell.length_c   1.000
_cell.angle_alpha   90.00
_cell.angle_beta   90.00
_cell.angle_gamma   90.00
#
_symmetry.space_group_name_H-M   'P 1'
#
loop_
_entity.id
_entity.type
_entity.pdbx_description
1 polymer ?
#
loop_
_entity_poly.entity_id
_entity_poly.type
_entity_poly.pdbx_seq_one_letter_code
_entity_poly.pdbx_strand_id
1 'polypeptide(L)'
;YFGKNGYLLTLKPTVNGELYFEEERTYFAGNFTSRKLLGSGHTEALLPKYVKEKDPISMYCYDAIKKWRIYHFHDTSDTAAVKRACSVHDNAYLRPSAENLAAFLYEMREKNELHYKKIVKVIGLAIPYFDDFVLEPKELPTGEEQLRLIWKQKDSDYKLWPSQLSDGSLRFICLATALL
;
A
#
# COMPACT_ATOMS: atom_id res chain seq x y z
N TYR A 1 6.14 27.44 13.60
CA TYR A 1 5.65 27.61 12.19
C TYR A 1 6.25 26.47 11.37
N PHE A 2 5.39 25.56 10.89
CA PHE A 2 5.82 24.45 10.03
C PHE A 2 5.65 24.90 8.57
N GLY A 3 6.75 24.89 7.80
CA GLY A 3 6.71 25.12 6.37
C GLY A 3 6.29 23.84 5.62
N LYS A 4 5.78 24.00 4.39
CA LYS A 4 5.41 22.91 3.49
C LYS A 4 6.44 22.81 2.37
N ASN A 5 7.10 21.67 2.25
CA ASN A 5 7.85 21.31 1.05
C ASN A 5 6.89 20.75 0.01
N GLY A 6 7.10 21.06 -1.24
CA GLY A 6 6.29 20.53 -2.32
C GLY A 6 7.10 20.28 -3.59
N TYR A 7 6.61 19.33 -4.37
CA TYR A 7 7.12 18.97 -5.67
C TYR A 7 6.01 19.10 -6.69
N LEU A 8 6.24 19.87 -7.73
CA LEU A 8 5.32 20.11 -8.82
C LEU A 8 5.94 19.65 -10.12
N LEU A 9 5.17 18.91 -10.90
CA LEU A 9 5.54 18.48 -12.23
C LEU A 9 4.38 18.67 -13.19
N THR A 10 4.71 19.05 -14.42
CA THR A 10 3.78 19.10 -15.55
C THR A 10 4.33 18.17 -16.63
N LEU A 11 3.54 17.15 -16.98
CA LEU A 11 3.89 16.21 -18.05
C LEU A 11 3.07 16.51 -19.30
N LYS A 12 3.72 16.42 -20.45
CA LYS A 12 3.04 16.49 -21.75
C LYS A 12 3.43 15.31 -22.63
N PRO A 13 2.51 14.80 -23.46
CA PRO A 13 2.82 13.76 -24.42
C PRO A 13 3.62 14.34 -25.62
N THR A 14 4.58 13.57 -26.09
CA THR A 14 5.23 13.77 -27.39
C THR A 14 4.32 13.27 -28.53
N VAL A 15 4.70 13.55 -29.77
CA VAL A 15 4.01 13.02 -30.96
C VAL A 15 3.98 11.48 -30.96
N ASN A 16 5.00 10.86 -30.40
CA ASN A 16 5.10 9.38 -30.29
C ASN A 16 4.38 8.79 -29.08
N GLY A 17 3.68 9.61 -28.28
CA GLY A 17 2.94 9.16 -27.09
C GLY A 17 3.80 8.99 -25.83
N GLU A 18 5.09 9.29 -25.88
CA GLU A 18 5.95 9.32 -24.69
C GLU A 18 5.68 10.59 -23.88
N LEU A 19 5.83 10.51 -22.54
CA LEU A 19 5.70 11.66 -21.68
C LEU A 19 7.04 12.35 -21.45
N TYR A 20 7.02 13.69 -21.44
CA TYR A 20 8.16 14.50 -21.03
C TYR A 20 7.74 15.54 -19.99
N PHE A 21 8.68 15.98 -19.16
CA PHE A 21 8.47 17.06 -18.22
C PHE A 21 8.47 18.41 -18.93
N GLU A 22 7.32 19.01 -19.10
CA GLU A 22 7.24 20.42 -19.52
C GLU A 22 7.86 21.31 -18.45
N GLU A 23 7.63 20.97 -17.18
CA GLU A 23 8.18 21.65 -16.04
C GLU A 23 8.33 20.71 -14.86
N GLU A 24 9.47 20.80 -14.18
CA GLU A 24 9.75 20.11 -12.93
C GLU A 24 10.31 21.12 -11.93
N ARG A 25 9.68 21.25 -10.75
CA ARG A 25 10.11 22.19 -9.71
C ARG A 25 9.88 21.68 -8.30
N THR A 26 10.68 22.21 -7.37
CA THR A 26 10.41 22.12 -5.94
C THR A 26 10.05 23.48 -5.38
N TYR A 27 9.31 23.49 -4.27
CA TYR A 27 9.01 24.73 -3.54
C TYR A 27 8.96 24.48 -2.04
N PHE A 28 9.20 25.55 -1.30
CA PHE A 28 8.96 25.64 0.13
C PHE A 28 8.02 26.81 0.39
N ALA A 29 7.00 26.58 1.22
CA ALA A 29 6.09 27.60 1.69
C ALA A 29 6.07 27.56 3.23
N GLY A 30 6.55 28.63 3.86
CA GLY A 30 6.68 28.77 5.30
C GLY A 30 7.00 30.22 5.66
N ASN A 31 7.98 30.44 6.54
CA ASN A 31 8.45 31.78 6.91
C ASN A 31 9.02 32.58 5.71
N PHE A 32 9.43 31.87 4.67
CA PHE A 32 9.81 32.38 3.36
C PHE A 32 9.24 31.46 2.28
N THR A 33 9.15 31.97 1.06
CA THR A 33 8.77 31.15 -0.10
C THR A 33 9.98 30.98 -1.01
N SER A 34 10.34 29.75 -1.29
CA SER A 34 11.37 29.39 -2.25
C SER A 34 10.75 28.54 -3.34
N ARG A 35 11.07 28.82 -4.60
CA ARG A 35 10.68 28.02 -5.77
C ARG A 35 11.92 27.79 -6.59
N LYS A 36 12.22 26.51 -6.89
CA LYS A 36 13.38 26.13 -7.66
C LYS A 36 12.91 25.30 -8.86
N LEU A 37 13.19 25.79 -10.06
CA LEU A 37 13.02 25.03 -11.30
C LEU A 37 14.15 24.00 -11.34
N LEU A 38 13.78 22.72 -11.47
CA LEU A 38 14.75 21.64 -11.64
C LEU A 38 15.10 21.44 -13.12
N GLY A 39 14.12 21.58 -14.00
CA GLY A 39 14.32 21.51 -15.44
C GLY A 39 13.04 21.48 -16.26
N SER A 40 13.21 21.38 -17.58
CA SER A 40 12.14 21.22 -18.57
C SER A 40 12.66 20.46 -19.80
N GLY A 41 11.76 19.80 -20.55
CA GLY A 41 12.08 19.09 -21.79
C GLY A 41 12.76 17.73 -21.62
N HIS A 42 12.92 17.22 -20.41
CA HIS A 42 13.52 15.92 -20.12
C HIS A 42 12.45 14.84 -19.94
N THR A 43 12.83 13.58 -20.10
CA THR A 43 11.94 12.42 -19.99
C THR A 43 12.04 11.72 -18.64
N GLU A 44 13.18 11.89 -17.94
CA GLU A 44 13.43 11.31 -16.63
C GLU A 44 13.44 12.41 -15.55
N ALA A 45 12.87 12.12 -14.36
CA ALA A 45 12.83 13.08 -13.27
C ALA A 45 14.23 13.53 -12.82
N LEU A 46 14.42 14.83 -12.69
CA LEU A 46 15.67 15.42 -12.20
C LEU A 46 15.76 15.48 -10.67
N LEU A 47 14.64 15.28 -9.96
CA LEU A 47 14.60 15.28 -8.49
C LEU A 47 15.72 14.42 -7.87
N PRO A 48 16.00 13.16 -8.32
CA PRO A 48 17.09 12.36 -7.76
C PRO A 48 18.49 12.97 -7.93
N LYS A 49 18.71 13.74 -9.00
CA LYS A 49 19.97 14.48 -9.22
C LYS A 49 20.19 15.53 -8.12
N TYR A 50 19.16 16.35 -7.86
CA TYR A 50 19.23 17.38 -6.83
C TYR A 50 19.33 16.83 -5.40
N VAL A 51 18.81 15.62 -5.16
CA VAL A 51 19.05 14.88 -3.92
C VAL A 51 20.52 14.56 -3.75
N LYS A 52 21.22 14.12 -4.81
CA LYS A 52 22.68 13.87 -4.78
C LYS A 52 23.49 15.17 -4.54
N GLU A 53 22.98 16.30 -5.02
CA GLU A 53 23.54 17.63 -4.78
C GLU A 53 23.20 18.19 -3.38
N LYS A 54 22.52 17.39 -2.53
CA LYS A 54 22.14 17.73 -1.15
C LYS A 54 21.21 18.95 -1.04
N ASP A 55 20.36 19.16 -2.05
CA ASP A 55 19.29 20.18 -1.99
C ASP A 55 18.23 19.78 -0.95
N PRO A 56 18.05 20.55 0.15
CA PRO A 56 17.21 20.10 1.26
C PRO A 56 15.75 19.87 0.88
N ILE A 57 15.16 20.75 0.05
CA ILE A 57 13.75 20.65 -0.35
C ILE A 57 13.57 19.40 -1.22
N SER A 58 14.48 19.16 -2.18
CA SER A 58 14.46 17.96 -3.03
C SER A 58 14.62 16.68 -2.20
N MET A 59 15.45 16.67 -1.17
CA MET A 59 15.58 15.52 -0.26
C MET A 59 14.27 15.21 0.46
N TYR A 60 13.59 16.21 1.05
CA TYR A 60 12.30 16.01 1.71
C TYR A 60 11.22 15.51 0.73
N CYS A 61 11.14 16.09 -0.47
CA CYS A 61 10.18 15.67 -1.49
C CYS A 61 10.45 14.23 -1.95
N TYR A 62 11.70 13.89 -2.21
CA TYR A 62 12.10 12.55 -2.63
C TYR A 62 11.79 11.50 -1.56
N ASP A 63 12.14 11.76 -0.30
CA ASP A 63 11.88 10.86 0.83
C ASP A 63 10.38 10.63 1.05
N ALA A 64 9.56 11.67 0.83
CA ALA A 64 8.12 11.56 0.89
C ALA A 64 7.58 10.66 -0.25
N ILE A 65 8.02 10.90 -1.49
CA ILE A 65 7.57 10.13 -2.68
C ILE A 65 8.07 8.69 -2.59
N LYS A 66 9.30 8.45 -2.13
CA LYS A 66 9.86 7.11 -1.96
C LYS A 66 9.05 6.22 -1.01
N LYS A 67 8.33 6.83 -0.08
CA LYS A 67 7.45 6.13 0.86
C LYS A 67 6.08 5.80 0.25
N TRP A 68 5.74 6.35 -0.89
CA TRP A 68 4.47 6.05 -1.55
C TRP A 68 4.42 4.58 -1.94
N ARG A 69 3.24 4.00 -1.78
CA ARG A 69 2.93 2.64 -2.19
C ARG A 69 1.81 2.70 -3.23
N ILE A 70 2.01 2.02 -4.33
CA ILE A 70 0.99 1.86 -5.37
C ILE A 70 0.41 0.47 -5.20
N TYR A 71 -0.90 0.39 -5.03
CA TYR A 71 -1.62 -0.85 -4.84
C TYR A 71 -2.48 -1.18 -6.05
N HIS A 72 -2.53 -2.47 -6.40
CA HIS A 72 -3.28 -3.01 -7.54
C HIS A 72 -4.16 -4.18 -7.11
N PHE A 73 -5.28 -3.89 -6.43
CA PHE A 73 -6.22 -4.89 -5.91
C PHE A 73 -7.29 -5.27 -6.94
N HIS A 74 -6.92 -5.35 -8.23
CA HIS A 74 -7.87 -5.64 -9.31
C HIS A 74 -8.09 -7.13 -9.52
N ASP A 75 -7.05 -7.94 -9.32
CA ASP A 75 -7.15 -9.38 -9.50
C ASP A 75 -7.83 -10.02 -8.30
N THR A 76 -9.02 -10.54 -8.55
CA THR A 76 -9.84 -11.32 -7.60
C THR A 76 -10.19 -12.69 -8.15
N SER A 77 -9.54 -13.12 -9.23
CA SER A 77 -9.70 -14.45 -9.82
C SER A 77 -9.39 -15.57 -8.80
N ASP A 78 -9.73 -16.79 -9.12
CA ASP A 78 -9.45 -17.93 -8.25
C ASP A 78 -7.95 -18.14 -8.02
N THR A 79 -7.13 -17.67 -8.96
CA THR A 79 -5.66 -17.74 -8.89
C THR A 79 -5.03 -16.49 -8.32
N ALA A 80 -5.83 -15.49 -7.92
CA ALA A 80 -5.32 -14.23 -7.36
C ALA A 80 -4.33 -14.45 -6.21
N ALA A 81 -3.29 -13.65 -6.18
CA ALA A 81 -2.20 -13.81 -5.21
C ALA A 81 -2.70 -13.67 -3.76
N VAL A 82 -3.64 -12.78 -3.49
CA VAL A 82 -4.26 -12.57 -2.17
C VAL A 82 -5.02 -13.81 -1.64
N LYS A 83 -5.46 -14.71 -2.52
CA LYS A 83 -6.15 -15.97 -2.14
C LYS A 83 -5.19 -17.11 -1.82
N ARG A 84 -3.89 -16.95 -2.11
CA ARG A 84 -2.87 -17.97 -1.88
C ARG A 84 -2.34 -17.93 -0.46
N ALA A 85 -1.61 -18.99 -0.08
CA ALA A 85 -0.80 -18.96 1.13
C ALA A 85 0.42 -18.07 0.92
N CYS A 86 0.84 -17.37 1.97
CA CYS A 86 2.04 -16.54 2.01
C CYS A 86 2.90 -16.94 3.22
N SER A 87 4.19 -16.62 3.19
CA SER A 87 5.07 -16.81 4.34
C SER A 87 4.65 -15.91 5.49
N VAL A 88 4.65 -16.43 6.72
CA VAL A 88 4.41 -15.63 7.96
C VAL A 88 5.37 -14.45 8.06
N HIS A 89 6.60 -14.60 7.58
CA HIS A 89 7.65 -13.59 7.65
C HIS A 89 7.52 -12.46 6.62
N ASP A 90 6.63 -12.57 5.64
CA ASP A 90 6.35 -11.50 4.68
C ASP A 90 5.29 -10.53 5.23
N ASN A 91 5.62 -9.85 6.32
CA ASN A 91 4.68 -9.08 7.14
C ASN A 91 5.09 -7.63 7.37
N ALA A 92 6.27 -7.20 6.90
CA ALA A 92 6.81 -5.86 7.17
C ALA A 92 6.00 -4.71 6.55
N TYR A 93 5.35 -4.95 5.43
CA TYR A 93 4.44 -4.00 4.74
C TYR A 93 3.51 -4.77 3.79
N LEU A 94 2.34 -4.19 3.54
CA LEU A 94 1.40 -4.78 2.57
C LEU A 94 1.98 -4.69 1.15
N ARG A 95 2.02 -5.82 0.46
CA ARG A 95 2.50 -5.90 -0.92
C ARG A 95 1.50 -5.28 -1.91
N PRO A 96 1.96 -4.83 -3.09
CA PRO A 96 1.12 -4.13 -4.07
C PRO A 96 -0.15 -4.88 -4.50
N SER A 97 -0.12 -6.19 -4.63
CA SER A 97 -1.25 -7.05 -5.00
C SER A 97 -1.90 -7.73 -3.79
N ALA A 98 -1.55 -7.32 -2.57
CA ALA A 98 -2.01 -7.90 -1.30
C ALA A 98 -1.73 -9.41 -1.15
N GLU A 99 -0.72 -9.95 -1.85
CA GLU A 99 -0.36 -11.37 -1.79
C GLU A 99 0.04 -11.83 -0.39
N ASN A 100 0.46 -10.91 0.48
CA ASN A 100 0.84 -11.17 1.87
C ASN A 100 -0.18 -10.65 2.88
N LEU A 101 -1.42 -10.39 2.47
CA LEU A 101 -2.45 -9.78 3.34
C LEU A 101 -2.65 -10.54 4.65
N ALA A 102 -2.65 -11.88 4.60
CA ALA A 102 -2.82 -12.71 5.79
C ALA A 102 -1.66 -12.53 6.79
N ALA A 103 -0.41 -12.51 6.31
CA ALA A 103 0.77 -12.31 7.15
C ALA A 103 0.83 -10.89 7.73
N PHE A 104 0.47 -9.89 6.92
CA PHE A 104 0.42 -8.49 7.36
C PHE A 104 -0.64 -8.27 8.45
N LEU A 105 -1.85 -8.82 8.30
CA LEU A 105 -2.90 -8.75 9.31
C LEU A 105 -2.54 -9.55 10.58
N TYR A 106 -1.86 -10.70 10.43
CA TYR A 106 -1.36 -11.48 11.56
C TYR A 106 -0.38 -10.68 12.40
N GLU A 107 0.65 -10.12 11.78
CA GLU A 107 1.64 -9.28 12.46
C GLU A 107 0.99 -8.07 13.14
N MET A 108 0.02 -7.44 12.46
CA MET A 108 -0.72 -6.33 13.03
C MET A 108 -1.54 -6.75 14.25
N ARG A 109 -2.17 -7.93 14.23
CA ARG A 109 -2.91 -8.48 15.38
C ARG A 109 -1.98 -8.70 16.58
N GLU A 110 -0.78 -9.24 16.33
CA GLU A 110 0.17 -9.57 17.40
C GLU A 110 0.86 -8.32 18.00
N LYS A 111 1.18 -7.32 17.15
CA LYS A 111 1.95 -6.14 17.59
C LYS A 111 1.13 -4.88 17.83
N ASN A 112 -0.03 -4.76 17.19
CA ASN A 112 -0.89 -3.58 17.27
C ASN A 112 -2.37 -3.98 17.21
N GLU A 113 -2.82 -4.69 18.22
CA GLU A 113 -4.18 -5.23 18.32
C GLU A 113 -5.27 -4.16 18.16
N LEU A 114 -5.04 -2.95 18.68
CA LEU A 114 -6.01 -1.85 18.55
C LEU A 114 -6.23 -1.46 17.09
N HIS A 115 -5.16 -1.43 16.32
CA HIS A 115 -5.23 -1.09 14.90
C HIS A 115 -5.89 -2.22 14.09
N TYR A 116 -5.52 -3.46 14.37
CA TYR A 116 -6.18 -4.64 13.80
C TYR A 116 -7.69 -4.62 14.05
N LYS A 117 -8.13 -4.42 15.29
CA LYS A 117 -9.56 -4.32 15.66
C LYS A 117 -10.28 -3.19 14.92
N LYS A 118 -9.59 -2.06 14.66
CA LYS A 118 -10.16 -0.97 13.87
C LYS A 118 -10.42 -1.42 12.43
N ILE A 119 -9.49 -2.14 11.82
CA ILE A 119 -9.65 -2.68 10.45
C ILE A 119 -10.82 -3.67 10.42
N VAL A 120 -10.85 -4.65 11.32
CA VAL A 120 -11.94 -5.64 11.44
C VAL A 120 -13.29 -4.96 11.60
N LYS A 121 -13.37 -3.94 12.46
CA LYS A 121 -14.59 -3.15 12.67
C LYS A 121 -15.06 -2.47 11.37
N VAL A 122 -14.15 -1.84 10.64
CA VAL A 122 -14.47 -1.16 9.36
C VAL A 122 -14.93 -2.18 8.31
N ILE A 123 -14.28 -3.34 8.23
CA ILE A 123 -14.70 -4.44 7.35
C ILE A 123 -16.11 -4.91 7.71
N GLY A 124 -16.40 -5.12 9.00
CA GLY A 124 -17.71 -5.55 9.47
C GLY A 124 -18.85 -4.54 9.23
N LEU A 125 -18.53 -3.25 9.05
CA LEU A 125 -19.52 -2.24 8.65
C LEU A 125 -19.92 -2.38 7.18
N ALA A 126 -18.98 -2.74 6.32
CA ALA A 126 -19.23 -2.91 4.88
C ALA A 126 -19.70 -4.33 4.53
N ILE A 127 -19.30 -5.32 5.30
CA ILE A 127 -19.62 -6.74 5.13
C ILE A 127 -20.31 -7.22 6.42
N PRO A 128 -21.64 -7.05 6.54
CA PRO A 128 -22.34 -7.23 7.82
C PRO A 128 -22.25 -8.65 8.40
N TYR A 129 -22.03 -9.65 7.56
CA TYR A 129 -21.88 -11.05 7.97
C TYR A 129 -20.44 -11.42 8.36
N PHE A 130 -19.45 -10.56 8.09
CA PHE A 130 -18.06 -10.79 8.46
C PHE A 130 -17.88 -10.63 9.98
N ASP A 131 -17.21 -11.57 10.62
CA ASP A 131 -16.84 -11.51 12.04
C ASP A 131 -15.35 -11.16 12.21
N ASP A 132 -14.47 -12.08 11.87
CA ASP A 132 -13.02 -11.89 12.04
C ASP A 132 -12.22 -12.77 11.07
N PHE A 133 -10.91 -12.54 11.03
CA PHE A 133 -9.97 -13.42 10.33
C PHE A 133 -9.47 -14.53 11.26
N VAL A 134 -9.25 -15.71 10.66
CA VAL A 134 -8.62 -16.86 11.31
C VAL A 134 -7.17 -16.97 10.81
N LEU A 135 -6.29 -16.26 11.50
CA LEU A 135 -4.88 -16.14 11.13
C LEU A 135 -4.05 -17.13 11.96
N GLU A 136 -4.07 -18.40 11.56
CA GLU A 136 -3.36 -19.49 12.20
C GLU A 136 -2.19 -19.93 11.29
N PRO A 137 -0.93 -19.72 11.72
CA PRO A 137 0.22 -20.23 10.98
C PRO A 137 0.17 -21.77 10.86
N LYS A 138 0.53 -22.27 9.69
CA LYS A 138 0.69 -23.71 9.43
C LYS A 138 2.13 -23.98 9.07
N GLU A 139 2.75 -24.86 9.84
CA GLU A 139 4.09 -25.34 9.55
C GLU A 139 4.04 -26.37 8.40
N LEU A 140 4.93 -26.17 7.45
CA LEU A 140 5.16 -27.09 6.33
C LEU A 140 6.19 -28.15 6.73
N PRO A 141 6.26 -29.30 5.99
CA PRO A 141 7.30 -30.30 6.22
C PRO A 141 8.74 -29.76 6.07
N THR A 142 8.92 -28.62 5.44
CA THR A 142 10.21 -27.90 5.30
C THR A 142 10.59 -27.10 6.55
N GLY A 143 9.70 -26.98 7.56
CA GLY A 143 9.87 -26.12 8.72
C GLY A 143 9.47 -24.65 8.48
N GLU A 144 9.01 -24.31 7.28
CA GLU A 144 8.49 -22.97 6.99
C GLU A 144 7.05 -22.81 7.45
N GLU A 145 6.72 -21.66 8.02
CA GLU A 145 5.35 -21.31 8.41
C GLU A 145 4.66 -20.48 7.32
N GLN A 146 3.43 -20.88 7.01
CA GLN A 146 2.58 -20.16 6.05
C GLN A 146 1.24 -19.78 6.66
N LEU A 147 0.71 -18.67 6.14
CA LEU A 147 -0.63 -18.19 6.44
C LEU A 147 -1.47 -18.13 5.18
N ARG A 148 -2.78 -18.27 5.37
CA ARG A 148 -3.78 -18.00 4.33
C ARG A 148 -4.87 -17.12 4.92
N LEU A 149 -5.49 -16.29 4.09
CA LEU A 149 -6.57 -15.40 4.49
C LEU A 149 -7.86 -16.21 4.74
N ILE A 150 -7.92 -16.89 5.87
CA ILE A 150 -9.12 -17.58 6.34
C ILE A 150 -9.94 -16.59 7.16
N TRP A 151 -11.25 -16.67 7.07
CA TRP A 151 -12.15 -15.78 7.78
C TRP A 151 -13.34 -16.56 8.34
N LYS A 152 -14.07 -15.96 9.23
CA LYS A 152 -15.30 -16.52 9.80
C LYS A 152 -16.45 -15.54 9.70
N GLN A 153 -17.66 -16.09 9.65
CA GLN A 153 -18.93 -15.41 9.60
C GLN A 153 -19.46 -15.26 11.02
N LYS A 154 -20.19 -14.21 11.31
CA LYS A 154 -20.93 -14.04 12.57
C LYS A 154 -21.87 -15.21 12.80
N ASP A 155 -21.99 -15.61 14.05
CA ASP A 155 -22.85 -16.70 14.50
C ASP A 155 -22.54 -18.06 13.82
N SER A 156 -21.28 -18.25 13.40
CA SER A 156 -20.81 -19.47 12.74
C SER A 156 -19.38 -19.79 13.13
N ASP A 157 -19.13 -21.05 13.47
CA ASP A 157 -17.78 -21.57 13.75
C ASP A 157 -17.04 -22.07 12.52
N TYR A 158 -17.67 -22.02 11.34
CA TYR A 158 -17.06 -22.47 10.10
C TYR A 158 -15.97 -21.52 9.63
N LYS A 159 -14.80 -22.09 9.36
CA LYS A 159 -13.68 -21.39 8.71
C LYS A 159 -13.94 -21.33 7.20
N LEU A 160 -14.00 -20.13 6.67
CA LEU A 160 -14.28 -19.86 5.27
C LEU A 160 -13.00 -19.46 4.52
N TRP A 161 -12.93 -19.90 3.27
CA TRP A 161 -11.79 -19.62 2.40
C TRP A 161 -11.93 -18.25 1.72
N PRO A 162 -10.82 -17.61 1.29
CA PRO A 162 -10.89 -16.33 0.58
C PRO A 162 -11.69 -16.40 -0.73
N SER A 163 -11.80 -17.56 -1.36
CA SER A 163 -12.63 -17.79 -2.55
C SER A 163 -14.14 -17.71 -2.28
N GLN A 164 -14.56 -17.74 -1.01
CA GLN A 164 -15.95 -17.58 -0.60
C GLN A 164 -16.35 -16.12 -0.31
N LEU A 165 -15.38 -15.19 -0.40
CA LEU A 165 -15.66 -13.77 -0.44
C LEU A 165 -16.07 -13.35 -1.85
N SER A 166 -17.01 -12.42 -1.95
CA SER A 166 -17.26 -11.75 -3.24
C SER A 166 -16.03 -10.92 -3.64
N ASP A 167 -15.87 -10.68 -4.94
CA ASP A 167 -14.77 -9.84 -5.45
C ASP A 167 -14.76 -8.45 -4.82
N GLY A 168 -15.95 -7.85 -4.66
CA GLY A 168 -16.11 -6.57 -3.99
C GLY A 168 -15.67 -6.61 -2.51
N SER A 169 -16.06 -7.66 -1.78
CA SER A 169 -15.66 -7.86 -0.39
C SER A 169 -14.15 -8.01 -0.26
N LEU A 170 -13.53 -8.82 -1.12
CA LEU A 170 -12.08 -9.04 -1.09
C LEU A 170 -11.31 -7.75 -1.40
N ARG A 171 -11.72 -7.00 -2.43
CA ARG A 171 -11.14 -5.68 -2.74
C ARG A 171 -11.31 -4.69 -1.61
N PHE A 172 -12.48 -4.65 -0.99
CA PHE A 172 -12.73 -3.77 0.15
C PHE A 172 -11.82 -4.11 1.34
N ILE A 173 -11.62 -5.38 1.66
CA ILE A 173 -10.70 -5.83 2.71
C ILE A 173 -9.27 -5.35 2.42
N CYS A 174 -8.79 -5.53 1.19
CA CYS A 174 -7.46 -5.05 0.78
C CYS A 174 -7.32 -3.53 0.93
N LEU A 175 -8.33 -2.77 0.46
CA LEU A 175 -8.33 -1.30 0.56
C LEU A 175 -8.42 -0.82 2.01
N ALA A 176 -9.29 -1.40 2.83
CA ALA A 176 -9.41 -1.05 4.23
C ALA A 176 -8.09 -1.28 4.98
N THR A 177 -7.41 -2.40 4.69
CA THR A 177 -6.10 -2.70 5.29
C THR A 177 -5.00 -1.75 4.81
N ALA A 178 -5.03 -1.31 3.56
CA ALA A 178 -4.01 -0.40 3.01
C ALA A 178 -4.17 1.06 3.48
N LEU A 179 -5.40 1.48 3.83
CA LEU A 179 -5.73 2.88 4.15
C LEU A 179 -5.81 3.17 5.65
N LEU A 180 -5.97 2.16 6.46
CA LEU A 180 -6.09 2.28 7.92
C LEU A 180 -4.82 1.88 8.63
#